data_e8677b71f78f6ab86795b78a624549ce
#
_entry.id   e8677b71f78f6ab86795b78a624549ce
#
_cell.length_a   1.000
_cell.length_b   1.000
_cell.length_c   1.000
_cell.angle_alpha   90.00
_cell.angle_beta   90.00
_cell.angle_gamma   90.00
#
_symmetry.space_group_name_H-M   'P 1'
#
loop_
_entity.id
_entity.type
_entity.pdbx_description
1 polymer ?
#
loop_
_entity_poly.entity_id
_entity_poly.type
_entity_poly.pdbx_seq_one_letter_code
_entity_poly.pdbx_strand_id
1 'polypeptide(L)'
;ANAAWSFSDALRAGKIFDDLNIYLFEEPLRTDDYAGSAELANRLNTRIAGYETEVLLTNFARLIEGRCVDVVQPDISWAGGFTECRKIAAVAEAHCMETAPHAFSSGILLAASLHFSAGLSNGAMVELDMTENGLRAGLLKEPFKAVNGYVELDDTKYGLGIELDESVIEKYRVEL
;
A
#
# COMPACT_ATOMS: atom_id res chain seq x y z
N ALA A 1 -1.85 -11.27 -4.47
CA ALA A 1 -1.56 -12.31 -5.50
C ALA A 1 -0.58 -11.80 -6.58
N ASN A 2 -0.17 -10.55 -6.42
CA ASN A 2 0.89 -9.93 -7.23
C ASN A 2 0.63 -10.03 -8.75
N ALA A 3 -0.59 -9.66 -9.16
CA ALA A 3 -1.06 -9.56 -10.56
C ALA A 3 -0.96 -10.86 -11.39
N ALA A 4 -0.90 -12.03 -10.77
CA ALA A 4 -0.51 -13.26 -11.44
C ALA A 4 -1.66 -14.18 -11.87
N TRP A 5 -2.91 -13.90 -11.48
CA TRP A 5 -3.99 -14.85 -11.68
C TRP A 5 -4.88 -14.51 -12.88
N SER A 6 -5.53 -15.55 -13.43
CA SER A 6 -6.62 -15.34 -14.38
C SER A 6 -7.89 -14.89 -13.65
N PHE A 7 -8.79 -14.21 -14.36
CA PHE A 7 -10.09 -13.81 -13.77
C PHE A 7 -10.86 -14.99 -13.17
N SER A 8 -10.86 -16.14 -13.85
CA SER A 8 -11.58 -17.33 -13.38
C SER A 8 -10.95 -17.91 -12.10
N ASP A 9 -9.63 -17.88 -11.98
CA ASP A 9 -8.94 -18.36 -10.77
C ASP A 9 -9.12 -17.39 -9.62
N ALA A 10 -9.01 -16.08 -9.87
CA ALA A 10 -9.25 -15.03 -8.90
C ALA A 10 -10.69 -15.08 -8.36
N LEU A 11 -11.67 -15.24 -9.24
CA LEU A 11 -13.07 -15.35 -8.82
C LEU A 11 -13.32 -16.59 -7.98
N ARG A 12 -12.75 -17.75 -8.39
CA ARG A 12 -12.89 -19.00 -7.64
C ARG A 12 -12.27 -18.92 -6.24
N ALA A 13 -11.06 -18.36 -6.14
CA ALA A 13 -10.41 -18.14 -4.86
C ALA A 13 -11.14 -17.11 -4.01
N GLY A 14 -11.57 -16.00 -4.62
CA GLY A 14 -12.32 -14.93 -3.94
C GLY A 14 -13.61 -15.42 -3.32
N LYS A 15 -14.33 -16.36 -3.96
CA LYS A 15 -15.52 -16.98 -3.34
C LYS A 15 -15.18 -17.79 -2.09
N ILE A 16 -14.02 -18.44 -2.05
CA ILE A 16 -13.54 -19.12 -0.83
C ILE A 16 -13.18 -18.07 0.23
N PHE A 17 -12.59 -16.95 -0.17
CA PHE A 17 -12.25 -15.87 0.75
C PHE A 17 -13.50 -15.18 1.32
N ASP A 18 -14.59 -15.07 0.53
CA ASP A 18 -15.89 -14.61 1.02
C ASP A 18 -16.39 -15.53 2.15
N ASP A 19 -16.34 -16.84 1.99
CA ASP A 19 -16.77 -17.83 2.98
C ASP A 19 -15.91 -17.80 4.27
N LEU A 20 -14.62 -17.46 4.11
CA LEU A 20 -13.67 -17.35 5.22
C LEU A 20 -13.66 -15.95 5.86
N ASN A 21 -14.44 -15.01 5.35
CA ASN A 21 -14.49 -13.61 5.80
C ASN A 21 -13.10 -12.94 5.80
N ILE A 22 -12.34 -13.17 4.73
CA ILE A 22 -11.03 -12.53 4.53
C ILE A 22 -11.21 -11.03 4.37
N TYR A 23 -10.34 -10.24 5.02
CA TYR A 23 -10.46 -8.79 5.07
C TYR A 23 -10.24 -8.11 3.71
N LEU A 24 -9.21 -8.50 2.98
CA LEU A 24 -8.92 -8.02 1.63
C LEU A 24 -8.17 -9.07 0.78
N PHE A 25 -8.31 -8.94 -0.52
CA PHE A 25 -7.62 -9.74 -1.54
C PHE A 25 -6.82 -8.79 -2.43
N GLU A 26 -5.50 -8.84 -2.28
CA GLU A 26 -4.61 -7.90 -2.95
C GLU A 26 -4.20 -8.37 -4.33
N GLU A 27 -4.34 -7.48 -5.28
CA GLU A 27 -3.85 -7.49 -6.66
C GLU A 27 -3.97 -8.87 -7.35
N PRO A 28 -5.20 -9.43 -7.44
CA PRO A 28 -5.39 -10.73 -8.06
C PRO A 28 -5.11 -10.74 -9.56
N LEU A 29 -5.48 -9.68 -10.26
CA LEU A 29 -5.41 -9.57 -11.71
C LEU A 29 -4.28 -8.64 -12.14
N ARG A 30 -3.92 -8.70 -13.42
CA ARG A 30 -2.98 -7.77 -14.03
C ARG A 30 -3.45 -6.32 -13.82
N THR A 31 -2.52 -5.43 -13.54
CA THR A 31 -2.80 -4.02 -13.25
C THR A 31 -3.26 -3.21 -14.46
N ASP A 32 -3.16 -3.75 -15.69
CA ASP A 32 -3.72 -3.18 -16.91
C ASP A 32 -5.16 -3.67 -17.21
N ASP A 33 -5.70 -4.64 -16.43
CA ASP A 33 -7.06 -5.16 -16.58
C ASP A 33 -8.05 -4.45 -15.63
N TYR A 34 -8.30 -3.18 -15.85
CA TYR A 34 -9.25 -2.38 -15.07
C TYR A 34 -10.67 -2.93 -15.12
N ALA A 35 -11.10 -3.43 -16.28
CA ALA A 35 -12.44 -3.96 -16.45
C ALA A 35 -12.64 -5.27 -15.67
N GLY A 36 -11.66 -6.18 -15.74
CA GLY A 36 -11.67 -7.42 -14.96
C GLY A 36 -11.62 -7.14 -13.47
N SER A 37 -10.81 -6.20 -13.02
CA SER A 37 -10.71 -5.82 -11.61
C SER A 37 -12.03 -5.25 -11.08
N ALA A 38 -12.68 -4.35 -11.84
CA ALA A 38 -13.99 -3.80 -11.49
C ALA A 38 -15.07 -4.90 -11.43
N GLU A 39 -15.07 -5.82 -12.38
CA GLU A 39 -16.01 -6.94 -12.39
C GLU A 39 -15.77 -7.88 -11.19
N LEU A 40 -14.50 -8.14 -10.84
CA LEU A 40 -14.14 -8.98 -9.70
C LEU A 40 -14.59 -8.32 -8.37
N ALA A 41 -14.30 -7.04 -8.17
CA ALA A 41 -14.73 -6.27 -7.01
C ALA A 41 -16.27 -6.28 -6.84
N ASN A 42 -17.00 -6.17 -7.95
CA ASN A 42 -18.48 -6.23 -7.91
C ASN A 42 -19.04 -7.62 -7.60
N ARG A 43 -18.27 -8.69 -7.78
CA ARG A 43 -18.73 -10.09 -7.58
C ARG A 43 -18.38 -10.69 -6.24
N LEU A 44 -17.44 -10.08 -5.51
CA LEU A 44 -16.92 -10.57 -4.24
C LEU A 44 -17.42 -9.67 -3.08
N ASN A 45 -17.53 -10.27 -1.89
CA ASN A 45 -17.70 -9.53 -0.65
C ASN A 45 -16.33 -9.21 -0.03
N THR A 46 -15.32 -10.06 -0.28
CA THR A 46 -13.92 -9.78 0.08
C THR A 46 -13.44 -8.59 -0.71
N ARG A 47 -12.98 -7.54 -0.03
CA ARG A 47 -12.54 -6.30 -0.65
C ARG A 47 -11.33 -6.53 -1.55
N ILE A 48 -11.35 -5.97 -2.73
CA ILE A 48 -10.21 -5.96 -3.64
C ILE A 48 -9.32 -4.76 -3.31
N ALA A 49 -8.03 -5.00 -3.12
CA ALA A 49 -7.02 -3.97 -2.95
C ALA A 49 -5.97 -4.07 -4.07
N GLY A 50 -5.24 -2.99 -4.34
CA GLY A 50 -4.15 -3.09 -5.31
C GLY A 50 -3.73 -1.78 -5.95
N TYR A 51 -3.00 -1.94 -7.05
CA TYR A 51 -2.42 -0.89 -7.88
C TYR A 51 -1.23 -0.16 -7.23
N GLU A 52 -0.39 -0.93 -6.55
CA GLU A 52 0.89 -0.46 -5.98
C GLU A 52 1.82 0.11 -7.05
N THR A 53 1.79 -0.47 -8.25
CA THR A 53 2.63 -0.05 -9.39
C THR A 53 2.04 1.11 -10.19
N GLU A 54 0.82 1.57 -9.85
CA GLU A 54 0.20 2.68 -10.56
C GLU A 54 0.85 4.01 -10.17
N VAL A 55 0.88 4.93 -11.11
CA VAL A 55 1.52 6.24 -10.95
C VAL A 55 0.57 7.37 -11.35
N LEU A 56 0.74 8.52 -10.71
CA LEU A 56 0.02 9.76 -10.98
C LEU A 56 -1.49 9.73 -10.65
N LEU A 57 -1.98 10.86 -10.18
CA LEU A 57 -3.38 11.06 -9.84
C LEU A 57 -4.35 10.71 -10.97
N THR A 58 -3.99 11.02 -12.23
CA THR A 58 -4.89 10.79 -13.38
C THR A 58 -5.22 9.32 -13.61
N ASN A 59 -4.28 8.43 -13.35
CA ASN A 59 -4.51 7.00 -13.48
C ASN A 59 -5.28 6.46 -12.27
N PHE A 60 -4.90 6.88 -11.06
CA PHE A 60 -5.66 6.55 -9.86
C PHE A 60 -7.12 7.04 -9.93
N ALA A 61 -7.38 8.23 -10.48
CA ALA A 61 -8.74 8.71 -10.67
C ALA A 61 -9.56 7.76 -11.56
N ARG A 62 -8.98 7.27 -12.66
CA ARG A 62 -9.66 6.31 -13.55
C ARG A 62 -10.02 5.00 -12.85
N LEU A 63 -9.08 4.44 -12.07
CA LEU A 63 -9.35 3.19 -11.36
C LEU A 63 -10.38 3.37 -10.22
N ILE A 64 -10.36 4.52 -9.55
CA ILE A 64 -11.33 4.87 -8.50
C ILE A 64 -12.72 5.08 -9.09
N GLU A 65 -12.84 5.89 -10.15
CA GLU A 65 -14.08 6.12 -10.88
C GLU A 65 -14.67 4.83 -11.47
N GLY A 66 -13.76 3.95 -11.98
CA GLY A 66 -14.12 2.64 -12.52
C GLY A 66 -14.45 1.58 -11.46
N ARG A 67 -14.33 1.89 -10.16
CA ARG A 67 -14.52 0.90 -9.08
C ARG A 67 -13.68 -0.37 -9.25
N CYS A 68 -12.44 -0.21 -9.70
CA CYS A 68 -11.55 -1.34 -9.96
C CYS A 68 -11.06 -2.00 -8.67
N VAL A 69 -11.10 -1.29 -7.55
CA VAL A 69 -10.75 -1.77 -6.21
C VAL A 69 -11.69 -1.17 -5.16
N ASP A 70 -11.66 -1.73 -3.96
CA ASP A 70 -12.31 -1.21 -2.76
C ASP A 70 -11.33 -0.46 -1.86
N VAL A 71 -10.04 -0.84 -1.92
CA VAL A 71 -8.94 -0.24 -1.17
C VAL A 71 -7.83 0.16 -2.11
N VAL A 72 -7.49 1.43 -2.14
CA VAL A 72 -6.46 1.99 -3.04
C VAL A 72 -5.09 1.89 -2.36
N GLN A 73 -4.08 1.36 -3.07
CA GLN A 73 -2.75 1.12 -2.51
C GLN A 73 -1.63 1.92 -3.22
N PRO A 74 -1.61 3.26 -3.14
CA PRO A 74 -0.53 4.03 -3.73
C PRO A 74 0.78 3.80 -2.98
N ASP A 75 1.88 3.55 -3.70
CA ASP A 75 3.22 3.60 -3.13
C ASP A 75 3.73 5.04 -3.16
N ILE A 76 4.13 5.59 -2.01
CA ILE A 76 4.55 6.99 -1.89
C ILE A 76 5.79 7.28 -2.74
N SER A 77 6.69 6.30 -2.89
CA SER A 77 7.90 6.45 -3.69
C SER A 77 7.64 6.39 -5.20
N TRP A 78 6.55 5.76 -5.62
CA TRP A 78 6.21 5.54 -7.04
C TRP A 78 5.10 6.47 -7.53
N ALA A 79 4.05 6.65 -6.73
CA ALA A 79 2.86 7.40 -7.15
C ALA A 79 3.04 8.93 -7.20
N GLY A 80 4.22 9.46 -6.85
CA GLY A 80 4.54 10.89 -6.96
C GLY A 80 4.72 11.62 -5.63
N GLY A 81 5.07 10.89 -4.57
CA GLY A 81 5.36 11.43 -3.24
C GLY A 81 4.11 11.80 -2.44
N PHE A 82 4.31 12.36 -1.24
CA PHE A 82 3.22 12.75 -0.34
C PHE A 82 2.16 13.65 -0.98
N THR A 83 2.59 14.63 -1.77
CA THR A 83 1.69 15.60 -2.38
C THR A 83 0.70 14.93 -3.34
N GLU A 84 1.18 14.00 -4.14
CA GLU A 84 0.32 13.31 -5.11
C GLU A 84 -0.53 12.25 -4.41
N CYS A 85 0.05 11.47 -3.49
CA CYS A 85 -0.68 10.46 -2.73
C CYS A 85 -1.82 11.06 -1.89
N ARG A 86 -1.65 12.26 -1.33
CA ARG A 86 -2.74 12.96 -0.61
C ARG A 86 -3.90 13.32 -1.53
N LYS A 87 -3.64 13.72 -2.78
CA LYS A 87 -4.70 13.96 -3.76
C LYS A 87 -5.41 12.67 -4.13
N ILE A 88 -4.65 11.58 -4.32
CA ILE A 88 -5.19 10.25 -4.59
C ILE A 88 -6.12 9.82 -3.45
N ALA A 89 -5.65 9.91 -2.20
CA ALA A 89 -6.46 9.57 -1.03
C ALA A 89 -7.73 10.44 -0.90
N ALA A 90 -7.66 11.73 -1.22
CA ALA A 90 -8.83 12.61 -1.21
C ALA A 90 -9.85 12.24 -2.30
N VAL A 91 -9.40 11.81 -3.48
CA VAL A 91 -10.31 11.30 -4.52
C VAL A 91 -10.92 9.97 -4.06
N ALA A 92 -10.15 9.05 -3.48
CA ALA A 92 -10.65 7.79 -2.93
C ALA A 92 -11.71 8.05 -1.83
N GLU A 93 -11.44 8.98 -0.91
CA GLU A 93 -12.38 9.39 0.13
C GLU A 93 -13.70 9.92 -0.43
N ALA A 94 -13.64 10.79 -1.45
CA ALA A 94 -14.83 11.31 -2.12
C ALA A 94 -15.69 10.20 -2.78
N HIS A 95 -15.09 9.05 -3.08
CA HIS A 95 -15.76 7.85 -3.59
C HIS A 95 -16.06 6.80 -2.51
N CYS A 96 -15.91 7.14 -1.22
CA CYS A 96 -16.09 6.24 -0.08
C CYS A 96 -15.18 5.00 -0.10
N MET A 97 -13.97 5.15 -0.63
CA MET A 97 -12.94 4.12 -0.65
C MET A 97 -11.88 4.36 0.42
N GLU A 98 -11.34 3.28 0.95
CA GLU A 98 -10.21 3.31 1.88
C GLU A 98 -8.87 3.41 1.12
N THR A 99 -7.86 3.90 1.83
CA THR A 99 -6.48 3.98 1.33
C THR A 99 -5.56 3.23 2.29
N ALA A 100 -4.77 2.29 1.74
CA ALA A 100 -3.76 1.53 2.47
C ALA A 100 -2.46 1.54 1.65
N PRO A 101 -1.49 2.43 1.94
CA PRO A 101 -0.32 2.56 1.08
C PRO A 101 0.51 1.28 1.04
N HIS A 102 0.99 0.93 -0.16
CA HIS A 102 2.02 -0.08 -0.33
C HIS A 102 3.32 0.37 0.33
N ALA A 103 4.01 -0.55 1.03
CA ALA A 103 5.24 -0.26 1.76
C ALA A 103 6.22 -1.44 1.79
N PHE A 104 6.63 -1.92 0.61
CA PHE A 104 7.50 -3.08 0.47
C PHE A 104 8.89 -2.71 -0.08
N SER A 105 9.74 -2.04 0.72
CA SER A 105 11.12 -1.75 0.33
C SER A 105 12.00 -1.34 1.53
N SER A 106 12.10 -0.06 1.85
CA SER A 106 13.02 0.45 2.87
C SER A 106 12.31 0.94 4.12
N GLY A 107 13.06 1.08 5.21
CA GLY A 107 12.55 1.73 6.42
C GLY A 107 12.12 3.19 6.20
N ILE A 108 12.68 3.88 5.18
CA ILE A 108 12.29 5.24 4.82
C ILE A 108 10.87 5.25 4.23
N LEU A 109 10.58 4.32 3.30
CA LEU A 109 9.24 4.19 2.73
C LEU A 109 8.22 3.81 3.80
N LEU A 110 8.56 2.89 4.71
CA LEU A 110 7.70 2.54 5.83
C LEU A 110 7.39 3.77 6.70
N ALA A 111 8.42 4.56 7.07
CA ALA A 111 8.22 5.80 7.83
C ALA A 111 7.27 6.77 7.10
N ALA A 112 7.48 6.98 5.81
CA ALA A 112 6.61 7.82 4.99
C ALA A 112 5.17 7.28 4.96
N SER A 113 4.98 5.99 4.77
CA SER A 113 3.65 5.35 4.71
C SER A 113 2.91 5.42 6.04
N LEU A 114 3.61 5.28 7.17
CA LEU A 114 3.05 5.47 8.52
C LEU A 114 2.54 6.90 8.72
N HIS A 115 3.37 7.91 8.41
CA HIS A 115 2.96 9.32 8.53
C HIS A 115 1.83 9.68 7.56
N PHE A 116 1.86 9.15 6.36
CA PHE A 116 0.81 9.34 5.38
C PHE A 116 -0.52 8.79 5.90
N SER A 117 -0.56 7.53 6.32
CA SER A 117 -1.78 6.89 6.82
C SER A 117 -2.32 7.55 8.09
N ALA A 118 -1.45 7.96 9.01
CA ALA A 118 -1.85 8.66 10.23
C ALA A 118 -2.52 10.02 9.96
N GLY A 119 -2.25 10.63 8.80
CA GLY A 119 -2.83 11.89 8.37
C GLY A 119 -4.10 11.76 7.51
N LEU A 120 -4.61 10.54 7.28
CA LEU A 120 -5.79 10.29 6.45
C LEU A 120 -7.03 9.99 7.28
N SER A 121 -8.17 10.55 6.87
CA SER A 121 -9.50 10.20 7.39
C SER A 121 -9.99 8.83 6.91
N ASN A 122 -9.57 8.43 5.69
CA ASN A 122 -9.90 7.16 5.06
C ASN A 122 -8.75 6.15 5.04
N GLY A 123 -7.76 6.31 5.93
CA GLY A 123 -6.65 5.36 6.09
C GLY A 123 -7.13 4.04 6.72
N ALA A 124 -6.88 2.90 6.08
CA ALA A 124 -7.30 1.59 6.57
C ALA A 124 -6.22 0.93 7.43
N MET A 125 -5.03 0.77 6.85
CA MET A 125 -3.89 0.10 7.46
C MET A 125 -2.60 0.52 6.79
N VAL A 126 -1.46 0.13 7.36
CA VAL A 126 -0.15 0.23 6.72
C VAL A 126 0.43 -1.17 6.58
N GLU A 127 0.94 -1.47 5.40
CA GLU A 127 1.69 -2.70 5.15
C GLU A 127 2.98 -2.70 5.97
N LEU A 128 3.21 -3.78 6.71
CA LEU A 128 4.46 -4.02 7.41
C LEU A 128 5.10 -5.28 6.83
N ASP A 129 6.01 -5.09 5.88
CA ASP A 129 6.78 -6.19 5.29
C ASP A 129 7.57 -6.94 6.37
N MET A 130 7.35 -8.25 6.47
CA MET A 130 7.99 -9.14 7.43
C MET A 130 9.12 -9.98 6.82
N THR A 131 9.44 -9.79 5.55
CA THR A 131 10.57 -10.46 4.90
C THR A 131 11.90 -9.97 5.46
N GLU A 132 12.93 -10.79 5.36
CA GLU A 132 14.29 -10.39 5.75
C GLU A 132 14.84 -9.36 4.75
N ASN A 133 14.97 -8.11 5.19
CA ASN A 133 15.42 -7.00 4.36
C ASN A 133 16.29 -6.04 5.19
N GLY A 134 17.58 -5.99 4.86
CA GLY A 134 18.56 -5.17 5.59
C GLY A 134 18.33 -3.66 5.42
N LEU A 135 17.77 -3.21 4.29
CA LEU A 135 17.42 -1.80 4.07
C LEU A 135 16.15 -1.39 4.83
N ARG A 136 15.27 -2.32 5.15
CA ARG A 136 14.13 -2.03 6.00
C ARG A 136 14.51 -2.05 7.49
N ALA A 137 15.11 -3.15 7.94
CA ALA A 137 15.36 -3.39 9.36
C ALA A 137 16.62 -2.68 9.87
N GLY A 138 17.66 -2.53 9.03
CA GLY A 138 18.96 -2.02 9.46
C GLY A 138 19.21 -0.57 9.10
N LEU A 139 18.51 0.00 8.13
CA LEU A 139 18.75 1.37 7.66
C LEU A 139 18.39 2.44 8.70
N LEU A 140 17.44 2.14 9.58
CA LEU A 140 17.03 3.03 10.66
C LEU A 140 17.75 2.65 11.96
N LYS A 141 18.33 3.63 12.67
CA LYS A 141 18.91 3.41 13.99
C LYS A 141 17.88 2.87 14.98
N GLU A 142 16.64 3.33 14.87
CA GLU A 142 15.49 2.90 15.65
C GLU A 142 14.39 2.39 14.69
N PRO A 143 14.35 1.09 14.35
CA PRO A 143 13.35 0.56 13.46
C PRO A 143 11.96 0.53 14.09
N PHE A 144 10.93 0.79 13.29
CA PHE A 144 9.53 0.68 13.73
C PHE A 144 9.19 -0.76 14.13
N LYS A 145 8.38 -0.87 15.19
CA LYS A 145 7.90 -2.16 15.70
C LYS A 145 6.40 -2.11 15.89
N ALA A 146 5.72 -3.13 15.39
CA ALA A 146 4.31 -3.31 15.68
C ALA A 146 4.13 -3.93 17.08
N VAL A 147 3.30 -3.31 17.89
CA VAL A 147 2.90 -3.82 19.21
C VAL A 147 1.38 -3.95 19.22
N ASN A 148 0.88 -5.14 19.46
CA ASN A 148 -0.56 -5.44 19.43
C ASN A 148 -1.25 -5.00 18.12
N GLY A 149 -0.57 -5.11 16.99
CA GLY A 149 -1.09 -4.74 15.67
C GLY A 149 -1.00 -3.25 15.32
N TYR A 150 -0.35 -2.43 16.14
CA TYR A 150 -0.20 -1.00 15.94
C TYR A 150 1.27 -0.57 15.92
N VAL A 151 1.56 0.46 15.14
CA VAL A 151 2.82 1.21 15.18
C VAL A 151 2.51 2.61 15.68
N GLU A 152 3.18 3.03 16.75
CA GLU A 152 3.07 4.38 17.28
C GLU A 152 4.11 5.30 16.62
N LEU A 153 3.69 6.50 16.24
CA LEU A 153 4.56 7.58 15.80
C LEU A 153 4.89 8.48 16.98
N ASP A 154 6.17 8.87 17.09
CA ASP A 154 6.62 9.82 18.09
C ASP A 154 6.40 11.26 17.58
N ASP A 155 5.41 11.95 18.10
CA ASP A 155 5.02 13.31 17.72
C ASP A 155 6.01 14.39 18.20
N THR A 156 7.00 14.02 19.01
CA THR A 156 8.08 14.93 19.45
C THR A 156 9.23 15.00 18.45
N LYS A 157 9.30 14.08 17.49
CA LYS A 157 10.35 14.03 16.46
C LYS A 157 9.95 14.83 15.22
N TYR A 158 10.93 15.45 14.57
CA TYR A 158 10.73 16.24 13.35
C TYR A 158 10.81 15.38 12.07
N GLY A 159 10.16 15.83 11.01
CA GLY A 159 10.16 15.19 9.71
C GLY A 159 9.51 13.80 9.75
N LEU A 160 10.19 12.77 9.27
CA LEU A 160 9.73 11.38 9.36
C LEU A 160 10.03 10.72 10.72
N GLY A 161 10.64 11.45 11.67
CA GLY A 161 10.97 10.92 12.98
C GLY A 161 12.04 9.82 12.98
N ILE A 162 12.87 9.72 11.94
CA ILE A 162 13.88 8.68 11.76
C ILE A 162 15.30 9.25 11.70
N GLU A 163 16.25 8.43 12.10
CA GLU A 163 17.69 8.64 11.89
C GLU A 163 18.25 7.45 11.10
N LEU A 164 19.06 7.74 10.08
CA LEU A 164 19.67 6.72 9.26
C LEU A 164 20.98 6.22 9.86
N ASP A 165 21.27 4.92 9.68
CA ASP A 165 22.54 4.31 10.00
C ASP A 165 23.48 4.41 8.78
N GLU A 166 24.46 5.31 8.86
CA GLU A 166 25.43 5.56 7.80
C GLU A 166 26.27 4.31 7.45
N SER A 167 26.50 3.42 8.40
CA SER A 167 27.23 2.18 8.14
C SER A 167 26.44 1.21 7.26
N VAL A 168 25.13 1.21 7.38
CA VAL A 168 24.22 0.42 6.54
C VAL A 168 24.09 1.04 5.15
N ILE A 169 24.05 2.37 5.06
CA ILE A 169 24.07 3.07 3.76
C ILE A 169 25.35 2.66 3.01
N GLU A 170 26.51 2.75 3.65
CA GLU A 170 27.78 2.41 3.03
C GLU A 170 27.87 0.93 2.63
N LYS A 171 27.35 0.02 3.46
CA LYS A 171 27.30 -1.42 3.17
C LYS A 171 26.53 -1.76 1.91
N TYR A 172 25.43 -1.02 1.64
CA TYR A 172 24.55 -1.28 0.50
C TYR A 172 24.73 -0.29 -0.65
N ARG A 173 25.74 0.58 -0.56
CA ARG A 173 26.09 1.50 -1.65
C ARG A 173 26.48 0.72 -2.90
N VAL A 174 25.90 1.06 -4.04
CA VAL A 174 26.29 0.56 -5.36
C VAL A 174 27.08 1.65 -6.09
N GLU A 175 28.21 1.29 -6.63
CA GLU A 175 28.92 2.15 -7.60
C GLU A 175 28.21 2.02 -8.95
N LEU A 176 27.81 3.16 -9.54
CA LEU A 176 27.14 3.25 -10.84
C LEU A 176 28.17 3.48 -11.96
#